data_a951ce6c9e05285d184888d5093d8727
#
_entry.id   a951ce6c9e05285d184888d5093d8727
#
_cell.length_a   1.000
_cell.length_b   1.000
_cell.length_c   1.000
_cell.angle_alpha   90.00
_cell.angle_beta   90.00
_cell.angle_gamma   90.00
#
_symmetry.space_group_name_H-M   'P 1'
#
loop_
_entity.id
_entity.type
_entity.pdbx_description
1 polymer ?
#
loop_
_entity_poly.entity_id
_entity_poly.type
_entity_poly.pdbx_seq_one_letter_code
_entity_poly.pdbx_strand_id
1 'polypeptide(L)'
;FLAPRVGLSPKKIWIFILGNLTGYICYWVLSFLAMIVSNVNIIEALYDFGLYPYLAGNDYSTFSWIIFYFGILFWLYCLLISSSAISSLTIRQLRGEHFHSINEAIDDALKKWKTILFSPITFVVILLSLFFIGSFFALIGRIPYIGSILLSITYPLYFFGAIFLLFTFLVFLSSFLMLPSLVGAYDEDTVGSVFQSYQILYNQPWRLI
;
A
#
# COMPACT_ATOMS: atom_id res chain seq x y z
N PHE A 1 24.89 13.87 9.38
CA PHE A 1 25.41 13.51 8.01
C PHE A 1 25.66 12.00 7.80
N LEU A 2 25.32 11.10 8.72
CA LEU A 2 25.46 9.65 8.56
C LEU A 2 24.29 8.99 7.80
N ALA A 3 23.09 9.57 7.87
CA ALA A 3 21.88 8.98 7.30
C ALA A 3 21.97 8.68 5.78
N PRO A 4 22.45 9.60 4.90
CA PRO A 4 22.58 9.29 3.47
C PRO A 4 23.59 8.16 3.21
N ARG A 5 24.71 8.14 3.94
CA ARG A 5 25.73 7.11 3.80
C ARG A 5 25.23 5.72 4.21
N VAL A 6 24.40 5.65 5.25
CA VAL A 6 23.79 4.40 5.71
C VAL A 6 22.67 3.98 4.75
N GLY A 7 21.87 4.92 4.24
CA GLY A 7 20.77 4.63 3.31
C GLY A 7 21.22 4.17 1.93
N LEU A 8 22.28 4.76 1.37
CA LEU A 8 22.78 4.51 0.02
C LEU A 8 23.85 3.39 -0.03
N SER A 9 23.88 2.47 0.93
CA SER A 9 24.81 1.35 0.86
C SER A 9 24.53 0.44 -0.34
N PRO A 10 25.54 -0.09 -1.05
CA PRO A 10 25.34 -0.91 -2.25
C PRO A 10 24.42 -2.12 -2.03
N LYS A 11 24.49 -2.76 -0.85
CA LYS A 11 23.63 -3.88 -0.49
C LYS A 11 22.14 -3.50 -0.51
N LYS A 12 21.78 -2.32 -0.01
CA LYS A 12 20.39 -1.83 0.05
C LYS A 12 19.86 -1.45 -1.32
N ILE A 13 20.70 -0.78 -2.11
CA ILE A 13 20.36 -0.45 -3.50
C ILE A 13 20.08 -1.74 -4.28
N TRP A 14 20.92 -2.77 -4.10
CA TRP A 14 20.75 -4.06 -4.76
C TRP A 14 19.43 -4.76 -4.38
N ILE A 15 19.06 -4.78 -3.09
CA ILE A 15 17.78 -5.33 -2.63
C ILE A 15 16.62 -4.60 -3.29
N PHE A 16 16.68 -3.26 -3.36
CA PHE A 16 15.62 -2.46 -3.98
C PHE A 16 15.50 -2.73 -5.48
N ILE A 17 16.62 -2.81 -6.19
CA ILE A 17 16.65 -3.14 -7.63
C ILE A 17 16.05 -4.52 -7.87
N LEU A 18 16.45 -5.54 -7.11
CA LEU A 18 15.93 -6.90 -7.25
C LEU A 18 14.42 -6.95 -7.03
N GLY A 19 13.91 -6.32 -5.97
CA GLY A 19 12.48 -6.32 -5.68
C GLY A 19 11.68 -5.53 -6.72
N ASN A 20 12.19 -4.38 -7.15
CA ASN A 20 11.55 -3.61 -8.20
C ASN A 20 11.52 -4.37 -9.53
N LEU A 21 12.63 -5.00 -9.91
CA LEU A 21 12.72 -5.78 -11.13
C LEU A 21 11.79 -6.99 -11.12
N THR A 22 11.75 -7.72 -10.01
CA THR A 22 10.85 -8.89 -9.84
C THR A 22 9.38 -8.47 -9.96
N GLY A 23 8.99 -7.41 -9.27
CA GLY A 23 7.63 -6.87 -9.33
C GLY A 23 7.27 -6.35 -10.72
N TYR A 24 8.19 -5.63 -11.37
CA TYR A 24 8.00 -5.11 -12.72
C TYR A 24 7.85 -6.21 -13.77
N ILE A 25 8.67 -7.27 -13.72
CA ILE A 25 8.56 -8.40 -14.65
C ILE A 25 7.17 -9.07 -14.49
N CYS A 26 6.71 -9.28 -13.26
CA CYS A 26 5.40 -9.85 -13.02
C CYS A 26 4.28 -8.94 -13.54
N TYR A 27 4.34 -7.64 -13.27
CA TYR A 27 3.42 -6.65 -13.82
C TYR A 27 3.39 -6.68 -15.35
N TRP A 28 4.56 -6.73 -15.99
CA TRP A 28 4.69 -6.77 -17.44
C TRP A 28 4.03 -8.02 -18.04
N VAL A 29 4.30 -9.19 -17.48
CA VAL A 29 3.69 -10.45 -17.91
C VAL A 29 2.17 -10.42 -17.73
N LEU A 30 1.67 -9.99 -16.58
CA LEU A 30 0.24 -9.92 -16.29
C LEU A 30 -0.49 -8.89 -17.15
N SER A 31 0.15 -7.78 -17.47
CA SER A 31 -0.43 -6.76 -18.37
C SER A 31 -0.62 -7.30 -19.80
N PHE A 32 0.37 -8.02 -20.34
CA PHE A 32 0.20 -8.68 -21.64
C PHE A 32 -0.81 -9.82 -21.59
N LEU A 33 -0.86 -10.59 -20.51
CA LEU A 33 -1.92 -11.60 -20.34
C LEU A 33 -3.33 -10.95 -20.32
N ALA A 34 -3.47 -9.80 -19.68
CA ALA A 34 -4.73 -9.05 -19.68
C ALA A 34 -5.14 -8.60 -21.09
N MET A 35 -4.19 -8.20 -21.94
CA MET A 35 -4.43 -7.83 -23.34
C MET A 35 -4.83 -9.05 -24.17
N ILE A 36 -4.18 -10.21 -23.99
CA ILE A 36 -4.53 -11.46 -24.67
C ILE A 36 -5.97 -11.85 -24.37
N VAL A 37 -6.38 -11.76 -23.10
CA VAL A 37 -7.76 -12.08 -22.68
C VAL A 37 -8.80 -11.19 -23.37
N SER A 38 -8.42 -9.99 -23.78
CA SER A 38 -9.27 -9.07 -24.57
C SER A 38 -9.10 -9.23 -26.08
N ASN A 39 -8.43 -10.28 -26.56
CA ASN A 39 -8.17 -10.54 -27.98
C ASN A 39 -7.34 -9.45 -28.69
N VAL A 40 -6.51 -8.72 -27.96
CA VAL A 40 -5.58 -7.76 -28.54
C VAL A 40 -4.36 -8.51 -29.09
N ASN A 41 -3.90 -8.13 -30.27
CA ASN A 41 -2.72 -8.72 -30.89
C ASN A 41 -1.46 -8.31 -30.10
N ILE A 42 -0.73 -9.30 -29.56
CA ILE A 42 0.44 -9.07 -28.71
C ILE A 42 1.52 -8.27 -29.44
N ILE A 43 1.69 -8.54 -30.77
CA ILE A 43 2.75 -7.88 -31.55
C ILE A 43 2.45 -6.39 -31.68
N GLU A 44 1.20 -6.03 -31.97
CA GLU A 44 0.76 -4.64 -32.04
C GLU A 44 0.88 -3.95 -30.67
N ALA A 45 0.39 -4.61 -29.61
CA ALA A 45 0.51 -4.11 -28.25
C ALA A 45 1.97 -3.87 -27.82
N LEU A 46 2.88 -4.72 -28.26
CA LEU A 46 4.31 -4.59 -27.93
C LEU A 46 4.96 -3.43 -28.71
N TYR A 47 4.50 -3.14 -29.93
CA TYR A 47 4.91 -1.96 -30.69
C TYR A 47 4.35 -0.67 -30.10
N ASP A 48 3.08 -0.68 -29.66
CA ASP A 48 2.39 0.51 -29.17
C ASP A 48 2.81 0.90 -27.75
N PHE A 49 2.94 -0.08 -26.85
CA PHE A 49 3.18 0.16 -25.41
C PHE A 49 4.62 -0.15 -24.98
N GLY A 50 5.39 -0.92 -25.75
CA GLY A 50 6.78 -1.25 -25.46
C GLY A 50 7.00 -1.83 -24.05
N LEU A 51 7.82 -1.14 -23.27
CA LEU A 51 8.19 -1.58 -21.92
C LEU A 51 7.13 -1.30 -20.84
N TYR A 52 6.17 -0.41 -21.09
CA TYR A 52 5.15 -0.02 -20.11
C TYR A 52 3.74 -0.29 -20.63
N PRO A 53 3.34 -1.58 -20.70
CA PRO A 53 2.00 -1.93 -21.15
C PRO A 53 0.96 -1.40 -20.15
N TYR A 54 -0.06 -0.71 -20.66
CA TYR A 54 -1.19 -0.27 -19.85
C TYR A 54 -2.51 -0.49 -20.63
N LEU A 55 -3.59 -0.76 -19.90
CA LEU A 55 -4.90 -0.85 -20.49
C LEU A 55 -5.51 0.55 -20.58
N ALA A 56 -5.90 0.98 -21.79
CA ALA A 56 -6.57 2.26 -22.01
C ALA A 56 -7.80 2.05 -22.91
N GLY A 57 -8.93 2.65 -22.53
CA GLY A 57 -10.18 2.57 -23.29
C GLY A 57 -11.22 1.61 -22.72
N ASN A 58 -12.39 1.58 -23.36
CA ASN A 58 -13.53 0.78 -22.91
C ASN A 58 -13.62 -0.61 -23.57
N ASP A 59 -12.67 -0.93 -24.44
CA ASP A 59 -12.72 -2.13 -25.27
C ASP A 59 -12.22 -3.40 -24.57
N TYR A 60 -11.69 -3.26 -23.36
CA TYR A 60 -11.16 -4.36 -22.57
C TYR A 60 -12.23 -5.01 -21.69
N SER A 61 -12.17 -6.34 -21.59
CA SER A 61 -13.09 -7.09 -20.73
C SER A 61 -12.87 -6.75 -19.26
N THR A 62 -13.92 -6.86 -18.43
CA THR A 62 -13.81 -6.66 -16.98
C THR A 62 -12.75 -7.59 -16.36
N PHE A 63 -12.61 -8.80 -16.89
CA PHE A 63 -11.63 -9.75 -16.41
C PHE A 63 -10.18 -9.31 -16.70
N SER A 64 -9.96 -8.67 -17.85
CA SER A 64 -8.65 -8.09 -18.19
C SER A 64 -8.24 -6.98 -17.22
N TRP A 65 -9.17 -6.13 -16.82
CA TRP A 65 -8.93 -5.11 -15.81
C TRP A 65 -8.54 -5.71 -14.46
N ILE A 66 -9.18 -6.81 -14.04
CA ILE A 66 -8.83 -7.50 -12.79
C ILE A 66 -7.39 -8.02 -12.84
N ILE A 67 -6.98 -8.66 -13.93
CA ILE A 67 -5.62 -9.18 -14.10
C ILE A 67 -4.60 -8.03 -14.07
N PHE A 68 -4.89 -6.94 -14.76
CA PHE A 68 -4.03 -5.77 -14.82
C PHE A 68 -3.81 -5.13 -13.43
N TYR A 69 -4.89 -4.88 -12.69
CA TYR A 69 -4.79 -4.33 -11.33
C TYR A 69 -4.08 -5.28 -10.38
N PHE A 70 -4.27 -6.59 -10.53
CA PHE A 70 -3.53 -7.57 -9.76
C PHE A 70 -2.03 -7.48 -10.02
N GLY A 71 -1.61 -7.25 -11.26
CA GLY A 71 -0.21 -7.01 -11.62
C GLY A 71 0.38 -5.77 -10.94
N ILE A 72 -0.36 -4.66 -10.93
CA ILE A 72 0.05 -3.43 -10.23
C ILE A 72 0.19 -3.66 -8.72
N LEU A 73 -0.81 -4.31 -8.10
CA LEU A 73 -0.80 -4.61 -6.67
C LEU A 73 0.36 -5.54 -6.29
N PHE A 74 0.66 -6.53 -7.13
CA PHE A 74 1.79 -7.42 -6.92
C PHE A 74 3.13 -6.67 -6.99
N TRP A 75 3.29 -5.75 -7.94
CA TRP A 75 4.48 -4.92 -8.04
C TRP A 75 4.66 -4.04 -6.79
N LEU A 76 3.59 -3.36 -6.37
CA LEU A 76 3.59 -2.57 -5.14
C LEU A 76 3.98 -3.42 -3.91
N TYR A 77 3.46 -4.63 -3.83
CA TYR A 77 3.76 -5.58 -2.77
C TYR A 77 5.26 -5.98 -2.75
N CYS A 78 5.86 -6.25 -3.91
CA CYS A 78 7.30 -6.51 -4.02
C CYS A 78 8.14 -5.32 -3.54
N LEU A 79 7.72 -4.09 -3.84
CA LEU A 79 8.38 -2.87 -3.34
C LEU A 79 8.29 -2.76 -1.81
N LEU A 80 7.15 -3.08 -1.20
CA LEU A 80 6.99 -3.07 0.25
C LEU A 80 7.87 -4.12 0.93
N ILE A 81 7.95 -5.35 0.40
CA ILE A 81 8.84 -6.39 0.91
C ILE A 81 10.30 -5.94 0.85
N SER A 82 10.74 -5.41 -0.29
CA SER A 82 12.12 -4.95 -0.48
C SER A 82 12.46 -3.80 0.47
N SER A 83 11.54 -2.86 0.66
CA SER A 83 11.71 -1.75 1.60
C SER A 83 11.75 -2.25 3.05
N SER A 84 10.99 -3.29 3.40
CA SER A 84 11.03 -3.92 4.73
C SER A 84 12.36 -4.63 4.97
N ALA A 85 12.90 -5.35 3.97
CA ALA A 85 14.22 -5.96 4.05
C ALA A 85 15.34 -4.91 4.24
N ILE A 86 15.24 -3.78 3.54
CA ILE A 86 16.19 -2.66 3.69
C ILE A 86 16.10 -2.07 5.10
N SER A 87 14.89 -1.92 5.65
CA SER A 87 14.67 -1.39 6.99
C SER A 87 15.25 -2.31 8.07
N SER A 88 15.04 -3.62 7.95
CA SER A 88 15.66 -4.64 8.81
C SER A 88 17.19 -4.55 8.77
N LEU A 89 17.77 -4.52 7.58
CA LEU A 89 19.22 -4.38 7.39
C LEU A 89 19.76 -3.09 8.00
N THR A 90 19.00 -2.01 7.89
CA THR A 90 19.41 -0.69 8.41
C THR A 90 19.46 -0.67 9.93
N ILE A 91 18.43 -1.19 10.61
CA ILE A 91 18.41 -1.20 12.06
C ILE A 91 19.48 -2.11 12.65
N ARG A 92 19.74 -3.27 12.03
CA ARG A 92 20.83 -4.17 12.46
C ARG A 92 22.21 -3.51 12.26
N GLN A 93 22.40 -2.82 11.14
CA GLN A 93 23.64 -2.06 10.89
C GLN A 93 23.85 -0.95 11.94
N LEU A 94 22.78 -0.26 12.36
CA LEU A 94 22.85 0.76 13.41
C LEU A 94 23.15 0.16 14.80
N ARG A 95 22.76 -1.10 15.01
CA ARG A 95 23.08 -1.85 16.24
C ARG A 95 24.50 -2.44 16.24
N GLY A 96 25.28 -2.24 15.14
CA GLY A 96 26.65 -2.74 15.05
C GLY A 96 26.79 -4.12 14.38
N GLU A 97 25.71 -4.71 13.90
CA GLU A 97 25.72 -6.01 13.21
C GLU A 97 26.02 -5.81 11.72
N HIS A 98 27.29 -5.65 11.35
CA HIS A 98 27.71 -5.33 9.98
C HIS A 98 27.74 -6.53 9.02
N PHE A 99 27.69 -7.75 9.53
CA PHE A 99 27.88 -9.00 8.75
C PHE A 99 26.58 -9.62 8.24
N HIS A 100 25.42 -8.97 8.42
CA HIS A 100 24.16 -9.50 7.94
C HIS A 100 24.13 -9.58 6.40
N SER A 101 23.76 -10.76 5.87
CA SER A 101 23.72 -11.02 4.45
C SER A 101 22.44 -10.45 3.81
N ILE A 102 22.49 -10.22 2.48
CA ILE A 102 21.31 -9.77 1.71
C ILE A 102 20.22 -10.83 1.78
N ASN A 103 20.57 -12.10 1.65
CA ASN A 103 19.60 -13.20 1.65
C ASN A 103 18.86 -13.31 2.99
N GLU A 104 19.59 -13.19 4.11
CA GLU A 104 18.95 -13.18 5.44
C GLU A 104 17.95 -12.03 5.60
N ALA A 105 18.28 -10.84 5.13
CA ALA A 105 17.37 -9.69 5.19
C ALA A 105 16.10 -9.89 4.34
N ILE A 106 16.24 -10.50 3.16
CA ILE A 106 15.10 -10.84 2.29
C ILE A 106 14.25 -11.94 2.94
N ASP A 107 14.87 -12.98 3.48
CA ASP A 107 14.19 -14.08 4.15
C ASP A 107 13.41 -13.60 5.39
N ASP A 108 13.98 -12.67 6.17
CA ASP A 108 13.31 -12.08 7.31
C ASP A 108 12.08 -11.25 6.88
N ALA A 109 12.18 -10.48 5.80
CA ALA A 109 11.05 -9.76 5.24
C ALA A 109 9.98 -10.71 4.67
N LEU A 110 10.40 -11.79 3.99
CA LEU A 110 9.49 -12.80 3.45
C LEU A 110 8.77 -13.58 4.55
N LYS A 111 9.37 -13.84 5.70
CA LYS A 111 8.67 -14.44 6.86
C LYS A 111 7.51 -13.57 7.34
N LYS A 112 7.61 -12.26 7.18
CA LYS A 112 6.60 -11.26 7.58
C LYS A 112 5.64 -10.87 6.45
N TRP A 113 5.60 -11.63 5.36
CA TRP A 113 4.79 -11.32 4.18
C TRP A 113 3.32 -11.05 4.49
N LYS A 114 2.75 -11.78 5.47
CA LYS A 114 1.36 -11.59 5.91
C LYS A 114 1.14 -10.19 6.49
N THR A 115 2.02 -9.77 7.38
CA THR A 115 1.92 -8.43 7.98
C THR A 115 2.01 -7.33 6.93
N ILE A 116 2.97 -7.45 6.00
CA ILE A 116 3.17 -6.47 4.92
C ILE A 116 1.94 -6.40 4.01
N LEU A 117 1.30 -7.54 3.72
CA LEU A 117 0.11 -7.60 2.87
C LEU A 117 -1.16 -7.14 3.59
N PHE A 118 -1.38 -7.63 4.82
CA PHE A 118 -2.64 -7.39 5.53
C PHE A 118 -2.73 -6.01 6.17
N SER A 119 -1.61 -5.35 6.49
CA SER A 119 -1.66 -3.99 7.08
C SER A 119 -2.33 -2.96 6.16
N PRO A 120 -1.98 -2.80 4.88
CA PRO A 120 -2.70 -1.92 3.97
C PRO A 120 -4.17 -2.34 3.77
N ILE A 121 -4.44 -3.65 3.70
CA ILE A 121 -5.80 -4.18 3.57
C ILE A 121 -6.64 -3.80 4.79
N THR A 122 -6.08 -3.86 6.00
CA THR A 122 -6.77 -3.46 7.23
C THR A 122 -7.19 -1.99 7.17
N PHE A 123 -6.33 -1.08 6.68
CA PHE A 123 -6.70 0.32 6.48
C PHE A 123 -7.86 0.48 5.49
N VAL A 124 -7.83 -0.25 4.37
CA VAL A 124 -8.92 -0.24 3.39
C VAL A 124 -10.23 -0.72 4.03
N VAL A 125 -10.20 -1.79 4.83
CA VAL A 125 -11.36 -2.30 5.55
C VAL A 125 -11.90 -1.27 6.54
N ILE A 126 -11.05 -0.58 7.28
CA ILE A 126 -11.46 0.49 8.21
C ILE A 126 -12.11 1.64 7.43
N LEU A 127 -11.50 2.11 6.35
CA LEU A 127 -12.04 3.19 5.51
C LEU A 127 -13.39 2.82 4.90
N LEU A 128 -13.52 1.62 4.35
CA LEU A 128 -14.79 1.12 3.81
C LEU A 128 -15.86 1.00 4.90
N SER A 129 -15.50 0.50 6.07
CA SER A 129 -16.45 0.38 7.20
C SER A 129 -17.00 1.75 7.62
N LEU A 130 -16.11 2.75 7.74
CA LEU A 130 -16.52 4.13 8.05
C LEU A 130 -17.42 4.73 6.95
N PHE A 131 -17.06 4.49 5.70
CA PHE A 131 -17.86 4.96 4.55
C PHE A 131 -19.25 4.32 4.52
N PHE A 132 -19.34 2.99 4.73
CA PHE A 132 -20.63 2.28 4.76
C PHE A 132 -21.50 2.72 5.93
N ILE A 133 -20.93 2.91 7.11
CA ILE A 133 -21.66 3.43 8.28
C ILE A 133 -22.25 4.81 7.94
N GLY A 134 -21.43 5.73 7.41
CA GLY A 134 -21.89 7.05 6.99
C GLY A 134 -23.00 6.99 5.92
N SER A 135 -22.83 6.13 4.92
CA SER A 135 -23.81 5.93 3.84
C SER A 135 -25.14 5.36 4.35
N PHE A 136 -25.09 4.41 5.28
CA PHE A 136 -26.27 3.83 5.89
C PHE A 136 -27.12 4.89 6.61
N PHE A 137 -26.49 5.72 7.42
CA PHE A 137 -27.19 6.82 8.07
C PHE A 137 -27.72 7.86 7.06
N ALA A 138 -26.98 8.15 5.99
CA ALA A 138 -27.44 9.06 4.95
C ALA A 138 -28.70 8.54 4.23
N LEU A 139 -28.86 7.21 4.09
CA LEU A 139 -30.08 6.61 3.56
C LEU A 139 -31.30 6.85 4.45
N ILE A 140 -31.12 6.79 5.77
CA ILE A 140 -32.19 7.11 6.74
C ILE A 140 -32.65 8.56 6.56
N GLY A 141 -31.74 9.47 6.25
CA GLY A 141 -32.03 10.87 5.97
C GLY A 141 -32.96 11.14 4.78
N ARG A 142 -33.14 10.16 3.88
CA ARG A 142 -34.07 10.27 2.73
C ARG A 142 -35.52 10.09 3.09
N ILE A 143 -35.86 9.68 4.32
CA ILE A 143 -37.25 9.54 4.79
C ILE A 143 -37.87 10.94 4.88
N PRO A 144 -38.98 11.21 4.17
CA PRO A 144 -39.60 12.54 4.17
C PRO A 144 -40.05 12.94 5.59
N TYR A 145 -39.85 14.20 5.95
CA TYR A 145 -40.08 14.85 7.24
C TYR A 145 -39.24 14.35 8.42
N ILE A 146 -39.19 13.04 8.69
CA ILE A 146 -38.43 12.45 9.81
C ILE A 146 -36.92 12.50 9.51
N GLY A 147 -36.53 12.24 8.27
CA GLY A 147 -35.11 12.19 7.86
C GLY A 147 -34.40 13.54 8.02
N SER A 148 -35.06 14.65 7.70
CA SER A 148 -34.46 15.99 7.84
C SER A 148 -34.22 16.37 9.30
N ILE A 149 -35.14 16.01 10.21
CA ILE A 149 -34.99 16.25 11.65
C ILE A 149 -33.87 15.38 12.20
N LEU A 150 -33.85 14.09 11.84
CA LEU A 150 -32.80 13.16 12.28
C LEU A 150 -31.41 13.59 11.81
N LEU A 151 -31.28 13.98 10.53
CA LEU A 151 -30.01 14.49 10.00
C LEU A 151 -29.54 15.75 10.72
N SER A 152 -30.44 16.67 11.06
CA SER A 152 -30.07 17.89 11.79
C SER A 152 -29.51 17.59 13.18
N ILE A 153 -30.11 16.63 13.88
CA ILE A 153 -29.67 16.21 15.23
C ILE A 153 -28.32 15.45 15.14
N THR A 154 -28.14 14.61 14.12
CA THR A 154 -26.94 13.79 13.96
C THR A 154 -25.81 14.50 13.20
N TYR A 155 -26.04 15.73 12.70
CA TYR A 155 -25.07 16.48 11.93
C TYR A 155 -23.68 16.60 12.59
N PRO A 156 -23.56 16.91 13.90
CA PRO A 156 -22.26 16.96 14.56
C PRO A 156 -21.52 15.62 14.49
N LEU A 157 -22.23 14.50 14.61
CA LEU A 157 -21.64 13.16 14.49
C LEU A 157 -21.08 12.91 13.09
N TYR A 158 -21.79 13.33 12.04
CA TYR A 158 -21.31 13.26 10.66
C TYR A 158 -20.07 14.10 10.45
N PHE A 159 -20.06 15.30 10.99
CA PHE A 159 -18.92 16.21 10.86
C PHE A 159 -17.65 15.61 11.48
N PHE A 160 -17.74 15.11 12.71
CA PHE A 160 -16.61 14.45 13.36
C PHE A 160 -16.24 13.13 12.67
N GLY A 161 -17.23 12.37 12.21
CA GLY A 161 -17.00 11.15 11.42
C GLY A 161 -16.25 11.43 10.11
N ALA A 162 -16.58 12.51 9.40
CA ALA A 162 -15.89 12.92 8.18
C ALA A 162 -14.44 13.36 8.46
N ILE A 163 -14.21 14.09 9.55
CA ILE A 163 -12.84 14.45 9.98
C ILE A 163 -12.04 13.19 10.31
N PHE A 164 -12.63 12.24 11.03
CA PHE A 164 -11.97 10.98 11.38
C PHE A 164 -11.67 10.13 10.13
N LEU A 165 -12.58 10.07 9.16
CA LEU A 165 -12.37 9.39 7.89
C LEU A 165 -11.22 10.04 7.11
N LEU A 166 -11.18 11.37 7.03
CA LEU A 166 -10.09 12.10 6.39
C LEU A 166 -8.75 11.83 7.09
N PHE A 167 -8.73 11.86 8.42
CA PHE A 167 -7.53 11.54 9.20
C PHE A 167 -7.07 10.10 8.94
N THR A 168 -7.98 9.11 8.96
CA THR A 168 -7.68 7.72 8.64
C THR A 168 -7.11 7.56 7.23
N PHE A 169 -7.64 8.31 6.26
CA PHE A 169 -7.12 8.32 4.89
C PHE A 169 -5.69 8.86 4.83
N LEU A 170 -5.39 9.93 5.56
CA LEU A 170 -4.02 10.46 5.67
C LEU A 170 -3.06 9.47 6.33
N VAL A 171 -3.52 8.77 7.39
CA VAL A 171 -2.75 7.69 8.03
C VAL A 171 -2.48 6.57 7.03
N PHE A 172 -3.48 6.16 6.25
CA PHE A 172 -3.34 5.13 5.21
C PHE A 172 -2.28 5.52 4.18
N LEU A 173 -2.32 6.73 3.63
CA LEU A 173 -1.30 7.20 2.68
C LEU A 173 0.11 7.21 3.30
N SER A 174 0.22 7.71 4.54
CA SER A 174 1.49 7.76 5.25
C SER A 174 2.01 6.36 5.61
N SER A 175 1.11 5.40 5.82
CA SER A 175 1.48 4.03 6.19
C SER A 175 2.34 3.34 5.13
N PHE A 176 2.17 3.64 3.84
CA PHE A 176 3.03 3.09 2.79
C PHE A 176 4.51 3.45 2.97
N LEU A 177 4.81 4.61 3.55
CA LEU A 177 6.18 5.03 3.86
C LEU A 177 6.68 4.42 5.18
N MET A 178 5.80 4.26 6.17
CA MET A 178 6.16 3.81 7.51
C MET A 178 6.14 2.29 7.66
N LEU A 179 5.23 1.60 6.97
CA LEU A 179 5.01 0.17 7.11
C LEU A 179 6.29 -0.66 6.96
N PRO A 180 7.16 -0.40 5.97
CA PRO A 180 8.41 -1.15 5.82
C PRO A 180 9.32 -1.04 7.05
N SER A 181 9.35 0.14 7.69
CA SER A 181 10.15 0.35 8.90
C SER A 181 9.51 -0.25 10.15
N LEU A 182 8.19 -0.18 10.28
CA LEU A 182 7.46 -0.78 11.39
C LEU A 182 7.60 -2.31 11.39
N VAL A 183 7.41 -2.93 10.24
CA VAL A 183 7.52 -4.38 10.10
C VAL A 183 8.97 -4.86 10.08
N GLY A 184 9.83 -4.17 9.31
CA GLY A 184 11.22 -4.59 9.11
C GLY A 184 12.14 -4.32 10.30
N ALA A 185 11.96 -3.18 10.99
CA ALA A 185 12.85 -2.74 12.06
C ALA A 185 12.32 -3.02 13.46
N TYR A 186 10.99 -2.95 13.68
CA TYR A 186 10.36 -3.08 15.00
C TYR A 186 9.66 -4.42 15.22
N ASP A 187 9.60 -5.29 14.21
CA ASP A 187 8.96 -6.61 14.31
C ASP A 187 7.46 -6.56 14.64
N GLU A 188 6.78 -5.45 14.28
CA GLU A 188 5.36 -5.30 14.55
C GLU A 188 4.51 -6.26 13.73
N ASP A 189 3.42 -6.69 14.32
CA ASP A 189 2.38 -7.46 13.65
C ASP A 189 1.43 -6.53 12.85
N THR A 190 0.43 -7.10 12.19
CA THR A 190 -0.54 -6.34 11.38
C THR A 190 -1.27 -5.27 12.19
N VAL A 191 -1.73 -5.64 13.38
CA VAL A 191 -2.51 -4.75 14.23
C VAL A 191 -1.62 -3.67 14.84
N GLY A 192 -0.45 -4.05 15.34
CA GLY A 192 0.56 -3.16 15.87
C GLY A 192 1.01 -2.12 14.84
N SER A 193 1.27 -2.55 13.60
CA SER A 193 1.65 -1.66 12.48
C SER A 193 0.59 -0.61 12.18
N VAL A 194 -0.70 -0.99 12.22
CA VAL A 194 -1.82 -0.06 12.02
C VAL A 194 -1.90 0.95 13.16
N PHE A 195 -1.90 0.48 14.42
CA PHE A 195 -1.97 1.37 15.59
C PHE A 195 -0.77 2.31 15.68
N GLN A 196 0.44 1.82 15.42
CA GLN A 196 1.63 2.67 15.42
C GLN A 196 1.59 3.73 14.31
N SER A 197 1.05 3.40 13.13
CA SER A 197 0.86 4.38 12.06
C SER A 197 -0.05 5.54 12.50
N TYR A 198 -1.15 5.24 13.19
CA TYR A 198 -2.01 6.27 13.80
C TYR A 198 -1.28 7.09 14.85
N GLN A 199 -0.55 6.42 15.75
CA GLN A 199 0.19 7.06 16.83
C GLN A 199 1.27 8.01 16.31
N ILE A 200 2.03 7.59 15.29
CA ILE A 200 3.10 8.40 14.71
C ILE A 200 2.52 9.65 14.04
N LEU A 201 1.47 9.50 13.23
CA LEU A 201 0.85 10.65 12.56
C LEU A 201 0.21 11.61 13.56
N TYR A 202 -0.44 11.10 14.62
CA TYR A 202 -1.04 11.92 15.67
C TYR A 202 -0.01 12.69 16.50
N ASN A 203 1.06 12.01 16.94
CA ASN A 203 2.05 12.60 17.85
C ASN A 203 3.11 13.44 17.13
N GLN A 204 3.46 13.10 15.90
CA GLN A 204 4.62 13.69 15.20
C GLN A 204 4.34 13.95 13.72
N PRO A 205 3.29 14.71 13.36
CA PRO A 205 2.94 14.95 11.96
C PRO A 205 4.07 15.66 11.19
N TRP A 206 4.85 16.49 11.86
CA TRP A 206 5.97 17.26 11.30
C TRP A 206 7.18 16.43 10.86
N ARG A 207 7.27 15.17 11.28
CA ARG A 207 8.38 14.29 10.88
C ARG A 207 8.11 13.56 9.58
N LEU A 208 6.92 13.68 9.05
CA LEU A 208 6.50 13.08 7.78
C LEU A 208 6.58 14.06 6.60
N ILE A 209 6.63 15.34 6.90
CA ILE A 209 6.83 16.43 5.94
C ILE A 209 8.31 16.77 5.86
#